data_a0b86b40c37443379a9cb2f32bd6f002
#
_entry.id   a0b86b40c37443379a9cb2f32bd6f002
#
_cell.length_a   1.000
_cell.length_b   1.000
_cell.length_c   1.000
_cell.angle_alpha   90.00
_cell.angle_beta   90.00
_cell.angle_gamma   90.00
#
_symmetry.space_group_name_H-M   'P 1'
#
loop_
_entity.id
_entity.type
_entity.pdbx_description
1 polymer ?
#
loop_
_entity_poly.entity_id
_entity_poly.type
_entity_poly.pdbx_seq_one_letter_code
_entity_poly.pdbx_strand_id
1 'polypeptide(L)'
;MNSLLELQRRIAKAVMQPLTATEGMRRTTGDGRSMMTEASAFIKPNSRLTGFERLEIYNRQYWFRILDSFAEDFPGLRAVIGQKQFDRLARKYLTDCPSQSFTMRNLGSRLLPWLEAHAEFTEPHRDLALDMVRLEWSHIEAFDSAERQPLTPAQIAGLNGDAKLALQPYIRLLRPHYAVDDILLALKGSSRDVAALNNRLRVNWLLCFGGPEEIFLAVHRAEFSVHYRRLEPGEFAVLTGLHRGLSIGDAIESALADRAGEDADCAGKVQEWFAIWSKLGWLSLRSASRPRKASRSNFEKRTR
;
A
#
# COMPACT_ATOMS: atom_id res chain seq x y z
N MET A 1 -24.13 33.80 -9.59
CA MET A 1 -24.29 32.95 -8.37
C MET A 1 -23.31 31.79 -8.52
N ASN A 2 -22.27 31.76 -7.69
CA ASN A 2 -21.34 30.61 -7.71
C ASN A 2 -22.12 29.36 -7.29
N SER A 3 -22.03 28.29 -8.07
CA SER A 3 -22.69 27.04 -7.72
C SER A 3 -22.09 26.49 -6.42
N LEU A 4 -22.87 25.72 -5.65
CA LEU A 4 -22.38 25.05 -4.43
C LEU A 4 -21.12 24.24 -4.72
N LEU A 5 -21.06 23.58 -5.88
CA LEU A 5 -19.91 22.80 -6.33
C LEU A 5 -18.65 23.66 -6.50
N GLU A 6 -18.79 24.88 -7.05
CA GLU A 6 -17.67 25.81 -7.20
C GLU A 6 -17.14 26.28 -5.85
N LEU A 7 -18.03 26.59 -4.92
CA LEU A 7 -17.67 26.94 -3.55
C LEU A 7 -16.92 25.78 -2.85
N GLN A 8 -17.44 24.56 -2.96
CA GLN A 8 -16.77 23.37 -2.40
C GLN A 8 -15.37 23.16 -2.97
N ARG A 9 -15.20 23.33 -4.30
CA ARG A 9 -13.89 23.23 -4.95
C ARG A 9 -12.89 24.30 -4.46
N ARG A 10 -13.37 25.53 -4.27
CA ARG A 10 -12.52 26.62 -3.74
C ARG A 10 -12.08 26.33 -2.30
N ILE A 11 -13.00 25.91 -1.45
CA ILE A 11 -12.68 25.52 -0.06
C ILE A 11 -11.68 24.36 -0.05
N ALA A 12 -11.94 23.30 -0.82
CA ALA A 12 -11.05 22.14 -0.91
C ALA A 12 -9.64 22.56 -1.37
N LYS A 13 -9.52 23.38 -2.42
CA LYS A 13 -8.24 23.88 -2.91
C LYS A 13 -7.47 24.65 -1.82
N ALA A 14 -8.17 25.48 -1.05
CA ALA A 14 -7.56 26.25 0.04
C ALA A 14 -7.13 25.36 1.22
N VAL A 15 -8.00 24.40 1.62
CA VAL A 15 -7.72 23.45 2.72
C VAL A 15 -6.57 22.50 2.37
N MET A 16 -6.47 22.06 1.14
CA MET A 16 -5.41 21.16 0.67
C MET A 16 -4.09 21.85 0.35
N GLN A 17 -4.02 23.18 0.42
CA GLN A 17 -2.77 23.91 0.17
C GLN A 17 -1.71 23.51 1.20
N PRO A 18 -0.45 23.19 0.78
CA PRO A 18 0.60 22.74 1.69
C PRO A 18 0.91 23.75 2.79
N LEU A 19 1.18 23.23 3.98
CA LEU A 19 1.60 24.04 5.14
C LEU A 19 2.93 24.76 4.87
N THR A 20 3.13 25.85 5.60
CA THR A 20 4.44 26.51 5.70
C THR A 20 5.41 25.65 6.54
N ALA A 21 6.70 26.05 6.56
CA ALA A 21 7.71 25.41 7.42
C ALA A 21 7.37 25.52 8.93
N THR A 22 6.59 26.53 9.31
CA THR A 22 6.11 26.76 10.69
C THR A 22 4.72 26.16 10.94
N GLU A 23 4.28 25.23 10.06
CA GLU A 23 3.00 24.51 10.17
C GLU A 23 1.75 25.39 10.14
N GLY A 24 1.85 26.60 9.62
CA GLY A 24 0.74 27.50 9.36
C GLY A 24 0.24 27.40 7.93
N MET A 25 -0.93 27.98 7.67
CA MET A 25 -1.47 28.14 6.33
C MET A 25 -0.70 29.23 5.56
N ARG A 26 -0.46 29.00 4.28
CA ARG A 26 0.18 30.00 3.41
C ARG A 26 -0.73 31.22 3.26
N ARG A 27 -0.12 32.41 3.32
CA ARG A 27 -0.86 33.69 3.19
C ARG A 27 -1.19 34.06 1.74
N THR A 28 -0.62 33.33 0.78
CA THR A 28 -0.86 33.51 -0.65
C THR A 28 -1.37 32.20 -1.27
N THR A 29 -2.28 32.31 -2.23
CA THR A 29 -2.72 31.22 -3.09
C THR A 29 -1.61 30.83 -4.07
N GLY A 30 -1.71 29.67 -4.73
CA GLY A 30 -0.73 29.23 -5.72
C GLY A 30 -0.58 30.17 -6.94
N ASP A 31 -1.59 30.99 -7.21
CA ASP A 31 -1.61 32.04 -8.24
C ASP A 31 -1.26 33.45 -7.69
N GLY A 32 -0.70 33.53 -6.48
CA GLY A 32 -0.17 34.75 -5.88
C GLY A 32 -1.19 35.68 -5.23
N ARG A 33 -2.49 35.35 -5.23
CA ARG A 33 -3.53 36.17 -4.57
C ARG A 33 -3.44 36.06 -3.06
N SER A 34 -3.97 37.06 -2.35
CA SER A 34 -4.08 37.05 -0.88
C SER A 34 -5.06 35.95 -0.42
N MET A 35 -4.58 35.02 0.41
CA MET A 35 -5.45 34.00 1.02
C MET A 35 -6.43 34.60 2.03
N MET A 36 -6.10 35.74 2.64
CA MET A 36 -7.01 36.47 3.52
C MET A 36 -8.24 36.97 2.74
N THR A 37 -8.02 37.56 1.56
CA THR A 37 -9.11 38.01 0.66
C THR A 37 -9.92 36.82 0.16
N GLU A 38 -9.25 35.75 -0.23
CA GLU A 38 -9.90 34.53 -0.69
C GLU A 38 -10.78 33.90 0.40
N ALA A 39 -10.26 33.76 1.62
CA ALA A 39 -11.02 33.23 2.75
C ALA A 39 -12.25 34.08 3.09
N SER A 40 -12.12 35.40 3.08
CA SER A 40 -13.21 36.34 3.38
C SER A 40 -14.37 36.26 2.38
N ALA A 41 -14.11 35.76 1.16
CA ALA A 41 -15.13 35.60 0.14
C ALA A 41 -16.14 34.46 0.42
N PHE A 42 -15.76 33.48 1.28
CA PHE A 42 -16.62 32.33 1.57
C PHE A 42 -16.70 31.92 3.06
N ILE A 43 -15.85 32.50 3.95
CA ILE A 43 -15.90 32.25 5.38
C ILE A 43 -16.17 33.56 6.12
N LYS A 44 -17.31 33.61 6.81
CA LYS A 44 -17.65 34.75 7.66
C LYS A 44 -16.75 34.74 8.92
N PRO A 45 -16.20 35.89 9.35
CA PRO A 45 -15.52 35.97 10.65
C PRO A 45 -16.52 35.78 11.79
N ASN A 46 -16.01 35.53 12.99
CA ASN A 46 -16.77 35.58 14.23
C ASN A 46 -16.13 36.60 15.19
N SER A 47 -16.60 36.65 16.42
CA SER A 47 -16.10 37.60 17.47
C SER A 47 -14.65 37.35 17.88
N ARG A 48 -14.04 36.20 17.51
CA ARG A 48 -12.69 35.78 17.94
C ARG A 48 -11.72 35.59 16.80
N LEU A 49 -12.20 35.18 15.61
CA LEU A 49 -11.38 34.73 14.49
C LEU A 49 -11.85 35.37 13.19
N THR A 50 -10.88 35.79 12.38
CA THR A 50 -11.08 36.20 10.99
C THR A 50 -11.46 35.03 10.11
N GLY A 51 -11.93 35.29 8.88
CA GLY A 51 -12.19 34.23 7.89
C GLY A 51 -10.93 33.40 7.57
N PHE A 52 -9.75 34.06 7.52
CA PHE A 52 -8.47 33.38 7.29
C PHE A 52 -8.11 32.43 8.45
N GLU A 53 -8.15 32.88 9.68
CA GLU A 53 -7.84 32.06 10.86
C GLU A 53 -8.77 30.85 10.98
N ARG A 54 -10.04 31.03 10.66
CA ARG A 54 -11.00 29.91 10.61
C ARG A 54 -10.66 28.91 9.50
N LEU A 55 -10.26 29.37 8.34
CA LEU A 55 -9.83 28.49 7.22
C LEU A 55 -8.53 27.78 7.58
N GLU A 56 -7.58 28.45 8.24
CA GLU A 56 -6.32 27.88 8.69
C GLU A 56 -6.51 26.67 9.62
N ILE A 57 -7.50 26.72 10.53
CA ILE A 57 -7.84 25.57 11.38
C ILE A 57 -8.14 24.33 10.53
N TYR A 58 -8.96 24.46 9.49
CA TYR A 58 -9.30 23.33 8.61
C TYR A 58 -8.11 22.89 7.75
N ASN A 59 -7.28 23.81 7.25
CA ASN A 59 -6.07 23.49 6.51
C ASN A 59 -5.09 22.69 7.38
N ARG A 60 -4.83 23.14 8.62
CA ARG A 60 -3.95 22.43 9.56
C ARG A 60 -4.52 21.06 9.95
N GLN A 61 -5.82 20.96 10.25
CA GLN A 61 -6.47 19.68 10.57
C GLN A 61 -6.39 18.69 9.41
N TYR A 62 -6.58 19.15 8.17
CA TYR A 62 -6.44 18.30 7.00
C TYR A 62 -5.01 17.75 6.89
N TRP A 63 -3.99 18.63 6.96
CA TRP A 63 -2.62 18.21 6.80
C TRP A 63 -2.13 17.32 7.94
N PHE A 64 -2.44 17.63 9.18
CA PHE A 64 -2.08 16.77 10.31
C PHE A 64 -2.71 15.40 10.17
N ARG A 65 -3.99 15.33 9.82
CA ARG A 65 -4.67 14.05 9.64
C ARG A 65 -4.06 13.19 8.53
N ILE A 66 -3.75 13.75 7.36
CA ILE A 66 -3.13 12.96 6.28
C ILE A 66 -1.68 12.58 6.59
N LEU A 67 -0.93 13.42 7.31
CA LEU A 67 0.44 13.10 7.76
C LEU A 67 0.44 12.01 8.82
N ASP A 68 -0.47 12.08 9.80
CA ASP A 68 -0.62 11.05 10.84
C ASP A 68 -1.03 9.72 10.21
N SER A 69 -2.06 9.71 9.35
CA SER A 69 -2.49 8.50 8.66
C SER A 69 -1.37 7.90 7.80
N PHE A 70 -0.60 8.74 7.09
CA PHE A 70 0.54 8.29 6.32
C PHE A 70 1.65 7.69 7.20
N ALA A 71 1.88 8.26 8.38
CA ALA A 71 2.86 7.76 9.33
C ALA A 71 2.42 6.44 10.00
N GLU A 72 1.11 6.22 10.17
CA GLU A 72 0.52 4.96 10.63
C GLU A 72 0.63 3.86 9.57
N ASP A 73 0.49 4.22 8.29
CA ASP A 73 0.57 3.30 7.16
C ASP A 73 2.01 2.82 6.86
N PHE A 74 3.04 3.64 7.19
CA PHE A 74 4.44 3.38 6.84
C PHE A 74 5.42 3.44 8.03
N PRO A 75 5.17 2.71 9.14
CA PRO A 75 6.06 2.69 10.30
C PRO A 75 7.44 2.08 10.01
N GLY A 76 7.51 1.06 9.13
CA GLY A 76 8.75 0.42 8.71
C GLY A 76 9.62 1.36 7.88
N LEU A 77 9.06 2.03 6.88
CA LEU A 77 9.78 3.05 6.12
C LEU A 77 10.34 4.14 7.05
N ARG A 78 9.51 4.63 7.98
CA ARG A 78 9.93 5.62 8.98
C ARG A 78 11.10 5.15 9.82
N ALA A 79 11.10 3.87 10.21
CA ALA A 79 12.19 3.28 10.96
C ALA A 79 13.48 3.18 10.12
N VAL A 80 13.37 2.79 8.85
CA VAL A 80 14.50 2.64 7.92
C VAL A 80 15.21 3.98 7.66
N ILE A 81 14.46 5.01 7.27
CA ILE A 81 15.05 6.30 6.88
C ILE A 81 15.16 7.32 8.03
N GLY A 82 14.53 7.01 9.17
CA GLY A 82 14.48 7.86 10.36
C GLY A 82 13.43 8.98 10.29
N GLN A 83 12.97 9.43 11.48
CA GLN A 83 11.86 10.35 11.63
C GLN A 83 12.00 11.63 10.79
N LYS A 84 13.14 12.32 10.90
CA LYS A 84 13.37 13.60 10.22
C LYS A 84 13.29 13.50 8.69
N GLN A 85 13.84 12.43 8.13
CA GLN A 85 13.81 12.18 6.69
C GLN A 85 12.40 11.77 6.25
N PHE A 86 11.73 10.94 7.05
CA PHE A 86 10.35 10.54 6.83
C PHE A 86 9.40 11.74 6.79
N ASP A 87 9.52 12.69 7.73
CA ASP A 87 8.68 13.89 7.76
C ASP A 87 8.87 14.76 6.51
N ARG A 88 10.12 14.90 6.03
CA ARG A 88 10.41 15.58 4.76
C ARG A 88 9.79 14.87 3.57
N LEU A 89 9.95 13.56 3.51
CA LEU A 89 9.38 12.68 2.48
C LEU A 89 7.86 12.81 2.46
N ALA A 90 7.20 12.61 3.59
CA ALA A 90 5.74 12.62 3.70
C ALA A 90 5.15 13.95 3.22
N ARG A 91 5.71 15.09 3.67
CA ARG A 91 5.27 16.42 3.25
C ARG A 91 5.47 16.63 1.74
N LYS A 92 6.60 16.23 1.20
CA LYS A 92 6.89 16.39 -0.24
C LYS A 92 6.01 15.46 -1.09
N TYR A 93 5.94 14.20 -0.73
CA TYR A 93 5.11 13.21 -1.42
C TYR A 93 3.63 13.61 -1.44
N LEU A 94 3.04 13.96 -0.30
CA LEU A 94 1.63 14.35 -0.22
C LEU A 94 1.34 15.69 -0.90
N THR A 95 2.35 16.54 -1.11
CA THR A 95 2.26 17.74 -1.92
C THR A 95 2.22 17.42 -3.42
N ASP A 96 3.12 16.54 -3.87
CA ASP A 96 3.24 16.14 -5.29
C ASP A 96 2.11 15.19 -5.71
N CYS A 97 1.70 14.36 -4.76
CA CYS A 97 0.70 13.33 -4.93
C CYS A 97 -0.52 13.53 -4.01
N PRO A 98 -1.25 14.65 -4.11
CA PRO A 98 -2.37 14.93 -3.22
C PRO A 98 -3.45 13.86 -3.31
N SER A 99 -4.22 13.69 -2.22
CA SER A 99 -5.36 12.79 -2.19
C SER A 99 -6.36 13.12 -3.30
N GLN A 100 -6.80 12.09 -4.01
CA GLN A 100 -7.80 12.17 -5.08
C GLN A 100 -9.15 11.56 -4.67
N SER A 101 -9.24 11.10 -3.42
CA SER A 101 -10.42 10.44 -2.86
C SER A 101 -10.86 11.15 -1.58
N PHE A 102 -12.12 10.99 -1.23
CA PHE A 102 -12.65 11.39 0.08
C PHE A 102 -12.23 10.42 1.22
N THR A 103 -11.62 9.29 0.89
CA THR A 103 -11.03 8.35 1.83
C THR A 103 -9.50 8.50 1.84
N MET A 104 -8.86 8.19 2.98
CA MET A 104 -7.40 8.19 3.10
C MET A 104 -6.76 6.85 2.67
N ARG A 105 -7.57 5.85 2.35
CA ARG A 105 -7.15 4.49 1.98
C ARG A 105 -6.02 4.43 0.95
N ASN A 106 -6.04 5.32 -0.03
CA ASN A 106 -5.12 5.28 -1.16
C ASN A 106 -4.00 6.32 -1.07
N LEU A 107 -3.72 6.87 0.11
CA LEU A 107 -2.67 7.89 0.28
C LEU A 107 -1.31 7.39 -0.21
N GLY A 108 -0.94 6.15 0.13
CA GLY A 108 0.34 5.53 -0.23
C GLY A 108 0.41 4.90 -1.62
N SER A 109 -0.69 4.84 -2.38
CA SER A 109 -0.76 4.07 -3.64
C SER A 109 0.25 4.48 -4.72
N ARG A 110 0.77 5.69 -4.66
CA ARG A 110 1.77 6.24 -5.60
C ARG A 110 3.15 6.40 -4.96
N LEU A 111 3.33 5.95 -3.71
CA LEU A 111 4.57 6.18 -2.97
C LEU A 111 5.74 5.45 -3.61
N LEU A 112 5.58 4.19 -3.97
CA LEU A 112 6.66 3.40 -4.56
C LEU A 112 7.21 4.01 -5.86
N PRO A 113 6.40 4.26 -6.91
CA PRO A 113 6.92 4.90 -8.13
C PRO A 113 7.43 6.31 -7.88
N TRP A 114 6.90 7.05 -6.90
CA TRP A 114 7.40 8.36 -6.54
C TRP A 114 8.81 8.25 -5.91
N LEU A 115 9.06 7.29 -5.02
CA LEU A 115 10.37 7.05 -4.42
C LEU A 115 11.41 6.55 -5.44
N GLU A 116 10.99 5.77 -6.42
CA GLU A 116 11.87 5.35 -7.52
C GLU A 116 12.41 6.54 -8.31
N ALA A 117 11.62 7.61 -8.43
CA ALA A 117 12.00 8.87 -9.07
C ALA A 117 12.72 9.88 -8.13
N HIS A 118 12.69 9.67 -6.80
CA HIS A 118 13.21 10.60 -5.80
C HIS A 118 14.15 9.89 -4.81
N ALA A 119 15.28 9.40 -5.33
CA ALA A 119 16.27 8.63 -4.56
C ALA A 119 16.80 9.35 -3.31
N GLU A 120 16.86 10.67 -3.35
CA GLU A 120 17.35 11.54 -2.27
C GLU A 120 16.58 11.40 -0.95
N PHE A 121 15.40 10.79 -0.98
CA PHE A 121 14.60 10.53 0.22
C PHE A 121 14.89 9.17 0.87
N THR A 122 15.59 8.27 0.20
CA THR A 122 15.82 6.91 0.68
C THR A 122 17.29 6.55 0.85
N GLU A 123 18.21 7.36 0.29
CA GLU A 123 19.64 7.15 0.49
C GLU A 123 20.07 7.32 1.96
N PRO A 124 21.03 6.49 2.46
CA PRO A 124 21.79 5.46 1.73
C PRO A 124 21.12 4.08 1.72
N HIS A 125 19.88 3.93 2.17
CA HIS A 125 19.18 2.65 2.35
C HIS A 125 18.08 2.41 1.30
N ARG A 126 18.36 2.80 0.05
CA ARG A 126 17.36 2.83 -1.02
C ARG A 126 16.62 1.50 -1.20
N ASP A 127 17.34 0.42 -1.44
CA ASP A 127 16.73 -0.87 -1.78
C ASP A 127 15.91 -1.43 -0.60
N LEU A 128 16.44 -1.32 0.61
CA LEU A 128 15.71 -1.67 1.83
C LEU A 128 14.44 -0.83 2.01
N ALA A 129 14.51 0.47 1.76
CA ALA A 129 13.36 1.36 1.86
C ALA A 129 12.28 1.02 0.82
N LEU A 130 12.67 0.71 -0.42
CA LEU A 130 11.73 0.29 -1.46
C LEU A 130 11.08 -1.05 -1.15
N ASP A 131 11.83 -2.04 -0.65
CA ASP A 131 11.27 -3.32 -0.24
C ASP A 131 10.32 -3.17 0.95
N MET A 132 10.66 -2.30 1.92
CA MET A 132 9.79 -1.99 3.04
C MET A 132 8.46 -1.36 2.58
N VAL A 133 8.51 -0.39 1.66
CA VAL A 133 7.29 0.23 1.11
C VAL A 133 6.45 -0.79 0.34
N ARG A 134 7.08 -1.71 -0.42
CA ARG A 134 6.35 -2.79 -1.11
C ARG A 134 5.62 -3.68 -0.11
N LEU A 135 6.26 -4.02 1.02
CA LEU A 135 5.64 -4.83 2.06
C LEU A 135 4.49 -4.10 2.75
N GLU A 136 4.71 -2.86 3.19
CA GLU A 136 3.71 -2.06 3.91
C GLU A 136 2.50 -1.75 3.02
N TRP A 137 2.73 -1.40 1.75
CA TRP A 137 1.62 -1.21 0.81
C TRP A 137 0.84 -2.50 0.56
N SER A 138 1.54 -3.64 0.42
CA SER A 138 0.90 -4.95 0.29
C SER A 138 0.11 -5.34 1.53
N HIS A 139 0.53 -4.93 2.72
CA HIS A 139 -0.23 -5.09 3.96
C HIS A 139 -1.58 -4.37 3.90
N ILE A 140 -1.57 -3.10 3.50
CA ILE A 140 -2.78 -2.27 3.35
C ILE A 140 -3.72 -2.90 2.30
N GLU A 141 -3.17 -3.28 1.14
CA GLU A 141 -3.96 -3.91 0.09
C GLU A 141 -4.54 -5.27 0.51
N ALA A 142 -3.79 -6.08 1.24
CA ALA A 142 -4.28 -7.37 1.74
C ALA A 142 -5.41 -7.17 2.76
N PHE A 143 -5.28 -6.19 3.66
CA PHE A 143 -6.32 -5.88 4.65
C PHE A 143 -7.63 -5.44 3.98
N ASP A 144 -7.56 -4.57 3.00
CA ASP A 144 -8.70 -3.91 2.38
C ASP A 144 -9.33 -4.68 1.20
N SER A 145 -8.67 -5.73 0.72
CA SER A 145 -9.15 -6.49 -0.44
C SER A 145 -10.39 -7.30 -0.11
N ALA A 146 -11.23 -7.49 -1.12
CA ALA A 146 -12.40 -8.36 -1.02
C ALA A 146 -11.98 -9.83 -0.79
N GLU A 147 -12.89 -10.62 -0.30
CA GLU A 147 -12.77 -12.08 -0.17
C GLU A 147 -13.66 -12.78 -1.20
N ARG A 148 -13.20 -13.88 -1.76
CA ARG A 148 -13.98 -14.78 -2.60
C ARG A 148 -14.27 -16.04 -1.83
N GLN A 149 -15.30 -16.78 -2.26
CA GLN A 149 -15.59 -18.10 -1.70
C GLN A 149 -14.38 -19.02 -1.89
N PRO A 150 -13.76 -19.54 -0.81
CA PRO A 150 -12.69 -20.52 -0.91
C PRO A 150 -13.19 -21.83 -1.54
N LEU A 151 -12.29 -22.62 -2.09
CA LEU A 151 -12.62 -23.97 -2.57
C LEU A 151 -13.02 -24.86 -1.40
N THR A 152 -14.09 -25.63 -1.60
CA THR A 152 -14.48 -26.67 -0.65
C THR A 152 -13.59 -27.92 -0.81
N PRO A 153 -13.47 -28.78 0.23
CA PRO A 153 -12.71 -30.03 0.12
C PRO A 153 -13.15 -30.91 -1.05
N ALA A 154 -14.46 -30.99 -1.34
CA ALA A 154 -14.98 -31.73 -2.48
C ALA A 154 -14.55 -31.17 -3.83
N GLN A 155 -14.51 -29.84 -3.95
CA GLN A 155 -13.99 -29.18 -5.17
C GLN A 155 -12.49 -29.42 -5.33
N ILE A 156 -11.71 -29.38 -4.24
CA ILE A 156 -10.27 -29.64 -4.26
C ILE A 156 -9.99 -31.08 -4.72
N ALA A 157 -10.74 -32.07 -4.18
CA ALA A 157 -10.59 -33.45 -4.57
C ALA A 157 -10.93 -33.74 -6.04
N GLY A 158 -11.74 -32.90 -6.67
CA GLY A 158 -12.10 -32.99 -8.09
C GLY A 158 -11.19 -32.18 -9.03
N LEU A 159 -10.14 -31.54 -8.54
CA LEU A 159 -9.22 -30.79 -9.40
C LEU A 159 -8.36 -31.73 -10.25
N ASN A 160 -8.12 -31.31 -11.49
CA ASN A 160 -7.14 -31.93 -12.40
C ASN A 160 -6.11 -30.90 -12.85
N GLY A 161 -5.13 -31.33 -13.62
CA GLY A 161 -4.04 -30.46 -14.12
C GLY A 161 -4.52 -29.29 -14.99
N ASP A 162 -5.66 -29.43 -15.69
CA ASP A 162 -6.20 -28.40 -16.58
C ASP A 162 -6.98 -27.30 -15.80
N ALA A 163 -7.26 -27.52 -14.51
CA ALA A 163 -8.03 -26.59 -13.72
C ALA A 163 -7.33 -25.25 -13.59
N LYS A 164 -8.07 -24.14 -13.80
CA LYS A 164 -7.59 -22.76 -13.63
C LYS A 164 -8.12 -22.19 -12.34
N LEU A 165 -7.24 -22.02 -11.39
CA LEU A 165 -7.54 -21.43 -10.10
C LEU A 165 -7.23 -19.93 -10.07
N ALA A 166 -7.77 -19.26 -9.08
CA ALA A 166 -7.41 -17.89 -8.74
C ALA A 166 -7.00 -17.84 -7.26
N LEU A 167 -6.01 -17.04 -6.97
CA LEU A 167 -5.69 -16.69 -5.59
C LEU A 167 -6.75 -15.72 -5.04
N GLN A 168 -6.94 -15.75 -3.73
CA GLN A 168 -7.76 -14.75 -3.06
C GLN A 168 -7.24 -13.34 -3.36
N PRO A 169 -8.14 -12.34 -3.54
CA PRO A 169 -7.74 -10.97 -3.85
C PRO A 169 -6.87 -10.31 -2.78
N TYR A 170 -6.87 -10.81 -1.56
CA TYR A 170 -6.07 -10.33 -0.45
C TYR A 170 -4.67 -10.94 -0.38
N ILE A 171 -4.28 -11.78 -1.33
CA ILE A 171 -2.93 -12.36 -1.38
C ILE A 171 -2.05 -11.47 -2.25
N ARG A 172 -0.88 -11.11 -1.71
CA ARG A 172 0.19 -10.42 -2.43
C ARG A 172 1.45 -11.26 -2.37
N LEU A 173 2.04 -11.51 -3.52
CA LEU A 173 3.29 -12.23 -3.66
C LEU A 173 4.42 -11.22 -3.85
N LEU A 174 5.41 -11.24 -3.00
CA LEU A 174 6.56 -10.33 -3.00
C LEU A 174 7.86 -11.11 -3.05
N ARG A 175 8.87 -10.49 -3.66
CA ARG A 175 10.25 -11.00 -3.70
C ARG A 175 11.19 -9.89 -3.23
N PRO A 176 11.19 -9.56 -1.93
CA PRO A 176 12.11 -8.58 -1.37
C PRO A 176 13.53 -9.14 -1.30
N HIS A 177 14.52 -8.26 -1.33
CA HIS A 177 15.94 -8.59 -1.15
C HIS A 177 16.38 -8.51 0.32
N TYR A 178 15.54 -7.97 1.20
CA TYR A 178 15.82 -7.82 2.62
C TYR A 178 14.70 -8.43 3.46
N ALA A 179 15.02 -8.91 4.66
CA ALA A 179 14.07 -9.50 5.63
C ALA A 179 13.13 -8.44 6.23
N VAL A 180 12.40 -7.70 5.37
CA VAL A 180 11.51 -6.59 5.76
C VAL A 180 10.32 -7.04 6.59
N ASP A 181 9.90 -8.29 6.47
CA ASP A 181 8.88 -8.94 7.30
C ASP A 181 9.35 -9.06 8.75
N ASP A 182 10.58 -9.52 8.99
CA ASP A 182 11.16 -9.62 10.33
C ASP A 182 11.33 -8.22 10.95
N ILE A 183 11.79 -7.26 10.18
CA ILE A 183 11.92 -5.87 10.60
C ILE A 183 10.57 -5.31 11.06
N LEU A 184 9.53 -5.48 10.25
CA LEU A 184 8.20 -4.95 10.55
C LEU A 184 7.55 -5.66 11.74
N LEU A 185 7.76 -6.97 11.90
CA LEU A 185 7.30 -7.74 13.05
C LEU A 185 8.03 -7.31 14.34
N ALA A 186 9.33 -7.09 14.27
CA ALA A 186 10.10 -6.58 15.41
C ALA A 186 9.62 -5.20 15.87
N LEU A 187 9.27 -4.31 14.94
CA LEU A 187 8.69 -3.00 15.26
C LEU A 187 7.32 -3.13 15.95
N LYS A 188 6.46 -4.03 15.50
CA LYS A 188 5.14 -4.28 16.10
C LYS A 188 5.22 -4.93 17.49
N GLY A 189 6.19 -5.83 17.71
CA GLY A 189 6.41 -6.51 18.98
C GLY A 189 7.00 -5.62 20.09
N SER A 190 7.64 -4.51 19.73
CA SER A 190 8.38 -3.63 20.65
C SER A 190 7.54 -2.44 21.15
N SER A 191 6.31 -2.68 21.59
CA SER A 191 5.34 -1.64 21.97
C SER A 191 5.76 -0.70 23.13
N ARG A 192 6.91 -0.92 23.79
CA ARG A 192 7.39 -0.11 24.93
C ARG A 192 8.63 0.74 24.66
N ASP A 193 9.35 0.52 23.54
CA ASP A 193 10.59 1.27 23.30
C ASP A 193 10.94 1.40 21.81
N VAL A 194 9.96 1.85 21.01
CA VAL A 194 10.14 2.11 19.57
C VAL A 194 11.29 3.11 19.33
N ALA A 195 11.52 4.06 20.25
CA ALA A 195 12.61 5.03 20.14
C ALA A 195 13.98 4.39 20.38
N ALA A 196 14.11 3.48 21.37
CA ALA A 196 15.35 2.76 21.63
C ALA A 196 15.63 1.70 20.54
N LEU A 197 14.58 1.03 20.05
CA LEU A 197 14.69 0.14 18.90
C LEU A 197 15.09 0.91 17.64
N ASN A 198 14.45 2.05 17.34
CA ASN A 198 14.81 2.93 16.24
C ASN A 198 16.28 3.40 16.34
N ASN A 199 16.80 3.71 17.51
CA ASN A 199 18.20 4.08 17.70
C ASN A 199 19.15 2.90 17.49
N ARG A 200 18.82 1.69 17.97
CA ARG A 200 19.60 0.48 17.71
C ARG A 200 19.57 0.06 16.25
N LEU A 201 18.40 0.14 15.61
CA LEU A 201 18.21 -0.22 14.22
C LEU A 201 18.84 0.79 13.25
N ARG A 202 18.87 2.09 13.60
CA ARG A 202 19.59 3.12 12.81
C ARG A 202 21.09 2.89 12.71
N VAL A 203 21.67 2.16 13.67
CA VAL A 203 23.12 1.95 13.71
C VAL A 203 23.56 0.73 12.90
N ASN A 204 22.70 -0.29 12.71
CA ASN A 204 23.12 -1.48 11.97
C ASN A 204 21.99 -2.45 11.57
N TRP A 205 21.12 -2.05 10.63
CA TRP A 205 20.09 -2.94 10.05
C TRP A 205 20.71 -4.25 9.54
N LEU A 206 21.84 -4.14 8.84
CA LEU A 206 22.56 -5.28 8.26
C LEU A 206 23.09 -6.26 9.31
N LEU A 207 23.47 -5.78 10.51
CA LEU A 207 23.90 -6.66 11.59
C LEU A 207 22.76 -7.36 12.31
N CYS A 208 21.56 -6.73 12.34
CA CYS A 208 20.39 -7.31 13.03
C CYS A 208 19.60 -8.28 12.16
N PHE A 209 19.51 -8.02 10.85
CA PHE A 209 18.62 -8.73 9.92
C PHE A 209 19.33 -9.29 8.69
N GLY A 210 20.65 -9.24 8.64
CA GLY A 210 21.45 -9.73 7.51
C GLY A 210 21.50 -8.78 6.32
N GLY A 211 22.30 -9.18 5.33
CA GLY A 211 22.40 -8.50 4.03
C GLY A 211 21.27 -8.90 3.07
N PRO A 212 21.41 -8.49 1.78
CA PRO A 212 20.46 -8.93 0.76
C PRO A 212 20.44 -10.45 0.63
N GLU A 213 19.25 -11.01 0.59
CA GLU A 213 19.02 -12.44 0.36
C GLU A 213 17.78 -12.61 -0.54
N GLU A 214 17.63 -13.79 -1.13
CA GLU A 214 16.46 -14.06 -1.96
C GLU A 214 15.31 -14.56 -1.07
N ILE A 215 14.32 -13.70 -0.85
CA ILE A 215 13.15 -13.98 -0.01
C ILE A 215 11.90 -14.07 -0.88
N PHE A 216 11.11 -15.10 -0.68
CA PHE A 216 9.81 -15.27 -1.30
C PHE A 216 8.72 -15.16 -0.24
N LEU A 217 7.82 -14.20 -0.38
CA LEU A 217 6.88 -13.83 0.65
C LEU A 217 5.44 -13.77 0.13
N ALA A 218 4.52 -14.39 0.84
CA ALA A 218 3.10 -14.18 0.70
C ALA A 218 2.58 -13.29 1.85
N VAL A 219 2.00 -12.14 1.48
CA VAL A 219 1.23 -11.31 2.40
C VAL A 219 -0.23 -11.68 2.22
N HIS A 220 -0.90 -12.07 3.30
CA HIS A 220 -2.29 -12.53 3.22
C HIS A 220 -3.08 -12.13 4.47
N ARG A 221 -4.41 -12.09 4.35
CA ARG A 221 -5.30 -11.85 5.47
C ARG A 221 -5.91 -13.16 5.98
N ALA A 222 -5.94 -13.32 7.30
CA ALA A 222 -6.70 -14.34 7.99
C ALA A 222 -7.31 -13.73 9.26
N GLU A 223 -8.59 -14.00 9.54
CA GLU A 223 -9.31 -13.56 10.75
C GLU A 223 -9.11 -12.06 11.06
N PHE A 224 -9.30 -11.20 10.07
CA PHE A 224 -9.13 -9.74 10.16
C PHE A 224 -7.71 -9.25 10.48
N SER A 225 -6.72 -10.13 10.40
CA SER A 225 -5.31 -9.80 10.60
C SER A 225 -4.50 -10.13 9.35
N VAL A 226 -3.46 -9.33 9.07
CA VAL A 226 -2.53 -9.57 7.96
C VAL A 226 -1.33 -10.33 8.48
N HIS A 227 -0.99 -11.39 7.77
CA HIS A 227 0.12 -12.29 8.06
C HIS A 227 1.14 -12.28 6.93
N TYR A 228 2.38 -12.59 7.28
CA TYR A 228 3.50 -12.76 6.36
C TYR A 228 3.95 -14.22 6.42
N ARG A 229 3.98 -14.90 5.28
CA ARG A 229 4.44 -16.28 5.19
C ARG A 229 5.57 -16.38 4.19
N ARG A 230 6.74 -16.82 4.64
CA ARG A 230 7.86 -17.15 3.77
C ARG A 230 7.54 -18.42 3.00
N LEU A 231 7.84 -18.41 1.73
CA LEU A 231 7.56 -19.48 0.78
C LEU A 231 8.86 -20.10 0.30
N GLU A 232 8.80 -21.37 -0.06
CA GLU A 232 9.87 -21.97 -0.85
C GLU A 232 9.86 -21.36 -2.26
N PRO A 233 11.02 -21.28 -2.94
CA PRO A 233 11.09 -20.73 -4.31
C PRO A 233 10.14 -21.41 -5.29
N GLY A 234 10.02 -22.77 -5.23
CA GLY A 234 9.08 -23.52 -6.06
C GLY A 234 7.61 -23.21 -5.73
N GLU A 235 7.29 -23.11 -4.43
CA GLU A 235 5.96 -22.72 -3.97
C GLU A 235 5.56 -21.33 -4.51
N PHE A 236 6.47 -20.37 -4.43
CA PHE A 236 6.27 -19.02 -4.96
C PHE A 236 6.06 -19.02 -6.48
N ALA A 237 6.84 -19.82 -7.22
CA ALA A 237 6.72 -19.93 -8.67
C ALA A 237 5.35 -20.49 -9.08
N VAL A 238 4.88 -21.56 -8.43
CA VAL A 238 3.54 -22.13 -8.69
C VAL A 238 2.45 -21.11 -8.39
N LEU A 239 2.47 -20.45 -7.22
CA LEU A 239 1.49 -19.42 -6.87
C LEU A 239 1.51 -18.26 -7.88
N THR A 240 2.68 -17.86 -8.35
CA THR A 240 2.83 -16.80 -9.36
C THR A 240 2.22 -17.25 -10.70
N GLY A 241 2.42 -18.51 -11.11
CA GLY A 241 1.79 -19.11 -12.29
C GLY A 241 0.25 -19.09 -12.19
N LEU A 242 -0.30 -19.55 -11.07
CA LEU A 242 -1.73 -19.52 -10.82
C LEU A 242 -2.29 -18.08 -10.82
N HIS A 243 -1.55 -17.14 -10.22
CA HIS A 243 -1.93 -15.72 -10.23
C HIS A 243 -2.02 -15.14 -11.65
N ARG A 244 -1.09 -15.52 -12.52
CA ARG A 244 -1.08 -15.15 -13.96
C ARG A 244 -2.16 -15.88 -14.76
N GLY A 245 -2.76 -16.92 -14.18
CA GLY A 245 -3.87 -17.68 -14.76
C GLY A 245 -3.49 -18.89 -15.58
N LEU A 246 -2.30 -19.43 -15.36
CA LEU A 246 -1.94 -20.75 -15.84
C LEU A 246 -2.87 -21.81 -15.23
N SER A 247 -2.98 -22.96 -15.90
CA SER A 247 -3.58 -24.15 -15.29
C SER A 247 -2.69 -24.68 -14.16
N ILE A 248 -3.21 -25.56 -13.32
CA ILE A 248 -2.43 -26.19 -12.26
C ILE A 248 -1.20 -26.89 -12.84
N GLY A 249 -1.41 -27.69 -13.91
CA GLY A 249 -0.34 -28.44 -14.59
C GLY A 249 0.74 -27.51 -15.15
N ASP A 250 0.33 -26.51 -15.95
CA ASP A 250 1.26 -25.55 -16.53
C ASP A 250 2.05 -24.76 -15.47
N ALA A 251 1.41 -24.39 -14.36
CA ALA A 251 2.05 -23.66 -13.29
C ALA A 251 3.11 -24.51 -12.57
N ILE A 252 2.82 -25.80 -12.33
CA ILE A 252 3.75 -26.74 -11.72
C ILE A 252 4.90 -27.05 -12.70
N GLU A 253 4.59 -27.36 -13.95
CA GLU A 253 5.60 -27.67 -14.98
C GLU A 253 6.58 -26.48 -15.16
N SER A 254 6.04 -25.26 -15.28
CA SER A 254 6.88 -24.05 -15.38
C SER A 254 7.76 -23.84 -14.15
N ALA A 255 7.25 -24.11 -12.94
CA ALA A 255 8.02 -23.94 -11.71
C ALA A 255 9.12 -25.00 -11.54
N LEU A 256 8.93 -26.19 -12.10
CA LEU A 256 9.91 -27.29 -12.04
C LEU A 256 10.93 -27.24 -13.17
N ALA A 257 10.59 -26.68 -14.35
CA ALA A 257 11.50 -26.56 -15.48
C ALA A 257 12.75 -25.75 -15.13
N ASP A 258 12.61 -24.72 -14.33
CA ASP A 258 13.72 -23.86 -13.87
C ASP A 258 14.62 -24.57 -12.82
N ARG A 259 14.24 -25.78 -12.35
CA ARG A 259 14.88 -26.53 -11.26
C ARG A 259 15.24 -27.97 -11.61
N ALA A 260 15.37 -28.28 -12.89
CA ALA A 260 15.69 -29.62 -13.34
C ALA A 260 17.02 -30.12 -12.71
N GLY A 261 16.91 -30.89 -11.64
CA GLY A 261 18.02 -31.56 -10.97
C GLY A 261 18.05 -31.50 -9.44
N GLU A 262 17.23 -30.69 -8.76
CA GLU A 262 17.42 -30.44 -7.33
C GLU A 262 16.53 -31.24 -6.36
N ASP A 263 15.38 -31.80 -6.76
CA ASP A 263 14.50 -32.50 -5.84
C ASP A 263 13.88 -33.78 -6.42
N ALA A 264 14.22 -34.92 -5.80
CA ALA A 264 13.62 -36.22 -6.11
C ALA A 264 12.16 -36.36 -5.65
N ASP A 265 11.64 -35.46 -4.80
CA ASP A 265 10.26 -35.50 -4.23
C ASP A 265 9.41 -34.25 -4.55
N CYS A 266 9.48 -33.80 -5.78
CA CYS A 266 8.66 -32.65 -6.23
C CYS A 266 7.15 -32.89 -6.05
N ALA A 267 6.67 -34.12 -6.25
CA ALA A 267 5.24 -34.44 -6.16
C ALA A 267 4.73 -34.33 -4.71
N GLY A 268 5.51 -34.82 -3.74
CA GLY A 268 5.16 -34.70 -2.31
C GLY A 268 5.09 -33.24 -1.86
N LYS A 269 6.06 -32.42 -2.26
CA LYS A 269 6.07 -30.97 -1.93
C LYS A 269 4.88 -30.25 -2.52
N VAL A 270 4.51 -30.50 -3.76
CA VAL A 270 3.33 -29.90 -4.40
C VAL A 270 2.06 -30.24 -3.63
N GLN A 271 1.90 -31.51 -3.21
CA GLN A 271 0.74 -31.92 -2.40
C GLN A 271 0.70 -31.18 -1.07
N GLU A 272 1.85 -31.02 -0.39
CA GLU A 272 1.96 -30.28 0.86
C GLU A 272 1.56 -28.81 0.68
N TRP A 273 2.05 -28.13 -0.35
CA TRP A 273 1.69 -26.75 -0.64
C TRP A 273 0.19 -26.58 -0.88
N PHE A 274 -0.41 -27.45 -1.70
CA PHE A 274 -1.84 -27.40 -1.96
C PHE A 274 -2.67 -27.67 -0.69
N ALA A 275 -2.22 -28.57 0.19
CA ALA A 275 -2.88 -28.82 1.46
C ALA A 275 -2.83 -27.56 2.37
N ILE A 276 -1.70 -26.89 2.44
CA ILE A 276 -1.54 -25.64 3.19
C ILE A 276 -2.42 -24.53 2.62
N TRP A 277 -2.39 -24.29 1.30
CA TRP A 277 -3.19 -23.24 0.65
C TRP A 277 -4.69 -23.48 0.80
N SER A 278 -5.10 -24.73 0.77
CA SER A 278 -6.49 -25.14 1.00
C SER A 278 -6.92 -24.87 2.43
N LYS A 279 -6.10 -25.23 3.42
CA LYS A 279 -6.35 -24.94 4.84
C LYS A 279 -6.41 -23.43 5.11
N LEU A 280 -5.60 -22.65 4.45
CA LEU A 280 -5.59 -21.18 4.54
C LEU A 280 -6.68 -20.50 3.71
N GLY A 281 -7.46 -21.27 2.92
CA GLY A 281 -8.50 -20.73 2.06
C GLY A 281 -7.99 -19.83 0.92
N TRP A 282 -6.73 -20.02 0.49
CA TRP A 282 -6.08 -19.15 -0.49
C TRP A 282 -6.61 -19.30 -1.91
N LEU A 283 -7.23 -20.44 -2.23
CA LEU A 283 -7.65 -20.80 -3.57
C LEU A 283 -9.15 -20.58 -3.76
N SER A 284 -9.52 -20.07 -4.91
CA SER A 284 -10.91 -19.90 -5.36
C SER A 284 -11.06 -20.32 -6.82
N LEU A 285 -12.28 -20.62 -7.24
CA LEU A 285 -12.56 -20.83 -8.65
C LEU A 285 -12.33 -19.50 -9.41
N ARG A 286 -11.68 -19.60 -10.55
CA ARG A 286 -11.56 -18.44 -11.44
C ARG A 286 -12.93 -18.17 -12.07
N SER A 287 -13.60 -17.11 -11.63
CA SER A 287 -14.83 -16.69 -12.31
C SER A 287 -14.49 -16.35 -13.77
N ALA A 288 -15.25 -16.91 -14.71
CA ALA A 288 -15.17 -16.47 -16.11
C ALA A 288 -15.32 -14.94 -16.12
N SER A 289 -14.30 -14.25 -16.60
CA SER A 289 -14.29 -12.78 -16.65
C SER A 289 -15.50 -12.32 -17.43
N ARG A 290 -16.49 -11.75 -16.73
CA ARG A 290 -17.49 -10.93 -17.43
C ARG A 290 -16.71 -9.80 -18.10
N PRO A 291 -16.81 -9.61 -19.43
CA PRO A 291 -16.17 -8.50 -20.07
C PRO A 291 -16.61 -7.22 -19.34
N ARG A 292 -15.66 -6.43 -18.89
CA ARG A 292 -15.89 -5.12 -18.30
C ARG A 292 -16.76 -4.34 -19.29
N LYS A 293 -18.04 -4.22 -19.02
CA LYS A 293 -18.88 -3.26 -19.76
C LYS A 293 -18.18 -1.93 -19.62
N ALA A 294 -17.60 -1.45 -20.73
CA ALA A 294 -17.11 -0.11 -20.83
C ALA A 294 -18.25 0.80 -20.33
N SER A 295 -18.02 1.53 -19.25
CA SER A 295 -18.96 2.52 -18.79
C SER A 295 -19.02 3.56 -19.89
N ARG A 296 -20.05 3.44 -20.74
CA ARG A 296 -20.41 4.52 -21.66
C ARG A 296 -20.72 5.71 -20.77
N SER A 297 -19.88 6.72 -20.89
CA SER A 297 -20.15 8.05 -20.35
C SER A 297 -21.46 8.56 -20.96
N ASN A 298 -22.55 8.44 -20.21
CA ASN A 298 -23.77 9.19 -20.48
C ASN A 298 -23.55 10.65 -20.06
N PHE A 299 -22.71 11.34 -20.80
CA PHE A 299 -22.57 12.80 -20.71
C PHE A 299 -22.77 13.42 -22.08
N GLU A 300 -23.92 13.13 -22.69
CA GLU A 300 -24.44 13.95 -23.80
C GLU A 300 -25.94 13.80 -23.85
N LYS A 301 -26.60 14.96 -23.85
CA LYS A 301 -28.01 15.27 -24.11
C LYS A 301 -28.86 15.62 -22.89
N ARG A 302 -28.69 16.85 -22.44
CA ARG A 302 -29.79 17.74 -22.06
C ARG A 302 -29.42 19.17 -22.40
N THR A 303 -29.52 19.48 -23.69
CA THR A 303 -29.76 20.81 -24.21
C THR A 303 -30.97 20.70 -25.15
N ARG A 304 -32.11 21.07 -24.63
CA ARG A 304 -33.22 21.74 -25.33
C ARG A 304 -34.10 22.40 -24.27
#